data_68834c0e15ab1329b1d7f3371f8b1e04
#
_entry.id   68834c0e15ab1329b1d7f3371f8b1e04
#
_cell.length_a   1.000
_cell.length_b   1.000
_cell.length_c   1.000
_cell.angle_alpha   90.00
_cell.angle_beta   90.00
_cell.angle_gamma   90.00
#
_symmetry.space_group_name_H-M   'P 1'
#
loop_
_entity.id
_entity.type
_entity.pdbx_description
1 polymer ?
#
loop_
_entity_poly.entity_id
_entity_poly.type
_entity_poly.pdbx_seq_one_letter_code
_entity_poly.pdbx_strand_id
1 'polypeptide(L)'
;VAEYTYVARDLLTGLKLAELPLRDVEFTGSLTDAGQLTGVLPLLGLSPSAQVRMDIATQEARTSLWVYRGQRLVWGGILWLRPYDDSGNYKISASEWRSWLARRPLTLDKTFTGIEQFVIVRDLINWAQTGVGQPSAANVGIVTSTESSGILR
;
A
#
# COMPACT_ATOMS: atom_id res chain seq x y z
N VAL A 1 6.42 1.30 27.04
CA VAL A 1 6.78 1.42 25.60
C VAL A 1 5.58 0.98 24.80
N ALA A 2 5.14 1.79 23.83
CA ALA A 2 4.01 1.41 22.99
C ALA A 2 4.46 0.27 22.04
N GLU A 3 3.72 -0.83 22.08
CA GLU A 3 3.99 -1.99 21.24
C GLU A 3 3.41 -1.76 19.85
N TYR A 4 4.25 -1.87 18.83
CA TYR A 4 3.82 -1.81 17.43
C TYR A 4 3.73 -3.21 16.86
N THR A 5 2.66 -3.45 16.10
CA THR A 5 2.42 -4.70 15.37
C THR A 5 2.37 -4.41 13.87
N TYR A 6 3.10 -5.20 13.08
CA TYR A 6 3.21 -5.04 11.64
C TYR A 6 2.51 -6.20 10.95
N VAL A 7 1.41 -5.92 10.27
CA VAL A 7 0.56 -6.95 9.64
C VAL A 7 0.66 -6.86 8.13
N ALA A 8 1.11 -7.94 7.51
CA ALA A 8 1.06 -8.11 6.06
C ALA A 8 -0.29 -8.67 5.65
N ARG A 9 -0.92 -8.06 4.65
CA ARG A 9 -2.16 -8.53 4.03
C ARG A 9 -2.01 -8.61 2.52
N ASP A 10 -2.70 -9.54 1.91
CA ASP A 10 -2.82 -9.57 0.45
C ASP A 10 -3.52 -8.30 -0.04
N LEU A 11 -2.93 -7.64 -1.03
CA LEU A 11 -3.39 -6.33 -1.50
C LEU A 11 -4.76 -6.38 -2.16
N LEU A 12 -5.11 -7.49 -2.83
CA LEU A 12 -6.37 -7.62 -3.57
C LEU A 12 -7.51 -8.15 -2.70
N THR A 13 -7.20 -9.13 -1.84
CA THR A 13 -8.24 -9.79 -1.03
C THR A 13 -8.38 -9.22 0.38
N GLY A 14 -7.38 -8.45 0.85
CA GLY A 14 -7.32 -7.94 2.21
C GLY A 14 -7.05 -9.01 3.29
N LEU A 15 -6.87 -10.28 2.91
CA LEU A 15 -6.63 -11.37 3.85
C LEU A 15 -5.28 -11.21 4.56
N LYS A 16 -5.27 -11.43 5.86
CA LYS A 16 -4.04 -11.44 6.66
C LYS A 16 -3.14 -12.59 6.20
N LEU A 17 -1.92 -12.28 5.79
CA LEU A 17 -0.90 -13.24 5.38
C LEU A 17 0.00 -13.63 6.55
N ALA A 18 0.52 -12.62 7.25
CA ALA A 18 1.39 -12.83 8.41
C ALA A 18 1.44 -11.58 9.28
N GLU A 19 1.97 -11.77 10.48
CA GLU A 19 2.51 -10.72 11.31
C GLU A 19 4.03 -10.73 11.14
N LEU A 20 4.61 -9.58 10.79
CA LEU A 20 6.01 -9.47 10.44
C LEU A 20 6.83 -9.04 11.67
N PRO A 21 7.88 -9.75 12.07
CA PRO A 21 8.77 -9.37 13.16
C PRO A 21 9.77 -8.29 12.71
N LEU A 22 9.27 -7.16 12.20
CA LEU A 22 10.12 -6.09 11.70
C LEU A 22 10.93 -5.45 12.83
N ARG A 23 12.16 -5.07 12.50
CA ARG A 23 13.09 -4.32 13.37
C ARG A 23 13.49 -3.02 12.69
N ASP A 24 13.99 -2.07 13.47
CA ASP A 24 14.51 -0.79 12.99
C ASP A 24 13.51 -0.09 12.05
N VAL A 25 12.25 -0.07 12.48
CA VAL A 25 11.16 0.45 11.67
C VAL A 25 11.05 1.97 11.85
N GLU A 26 11.11 2.67 10.75
CA GLU A 26 10.78 4.08 10.64
C GLU A 26 9.61 4.26 9.68
N PHE A 27 8.65 5.11 10.04
CA PHE A 27 7.56 5.47 9.13
C PHE A 27 7.16 6.93 9.28
N THR A 28 6.75 7.51 8.17
CA THR A 28 6.30 8.90 8.08
C THR A 28 4.92 8.95 7.44
N GLY A 29 4.10 9.92 7.83
CA GLY A 29 2.89 10.31 7.12
C GLY A 29 3.13 11.64 6.43
N SER A 30 2.49 11.87 5.28
CA SER A 30 2.56 13.12 4.54
C SER A 30 1.18 13.57 4.09
N LEU A 31 0.92 14.88 4.11
CA LEU A 31 -0.32 15.46 3.59
C LEU A 31 -0.30 15.64 2.08
N THR A 32 0.86 15.88 1.50
CA THR A 32 1.02 16.22 0.08
C THR A 32 1.59 15.06 -0.74
N ASP A 33 2.37 14.19 -0.12
CA ASP A 33 3.05 13.07 -0.75
C ASP A 33 2.65 11.73 -0.12
N ALA A 34 3.13 10.61 -0.66
CA ALA A 34 2.98 9.32 0.00
C ALA A 34 4.04 9.17 1.09
N GLY A 35 3.62 9.03 2.35
CA GLY A 35 4.50 8.68 3.44
C GLY A 35 5.22 7.36 3.17
N GLN A 36 6.37 7.17 3.79
CA GLN A 36 7.25 6.02 3.59
C GLN A 36 7.35 5.20 4.87
N LEU A 37 7.57 3.90 4.71
CA LEU A 37 7.98 3.01 5.79
C LEU A 37 9.20 2.22 5.34
N THR A 38 10.20 2.17 6.21
CA THR A 38 11.38 1.29 6.06
C THR A 38 11.53 0.43 7.31
N GLY A 39 12.12 -0.73 7.14
CA GLY A 39 12.38 -1.65 8.24
C GLY A 39 13.16 -2.87 7.79
N VAL A 40 13.60 -3.67 8.74
CA VAL A 40 14.35 -4.91 8.49
C VAL A 40 13.50 -6.11 8.92
N LEU A 41 13.30 -7.06 8.02
CA LEU A 41 12.71 -8.35 8.31
C LEU A 41 13.83 -9.39 8.51
N PRO A 42 14.13 -9.80 9.74
CA PRO A 42 15.17 -10.79 10.00
C PRO A 42 14.69 -12.17 9.53
N LEU A 43 15.50 -12.84 8.71
CA LEU A 43 15.24 -14.20 8.26
C LEU A 43 16.15 -15.22 8.92
N LEU A 44 17.33 -14.78 9.38
CA LEU A 44 18.26 -15.63 10.10
C LEU A 44 17.63 -16.15 11.40
N GLY A 45 17.78 -17.45 11.64
CA GLY A 45 17.21 -18.11 12.81
C GLY A 45 15.75 -18.54 12.66
N LEU A 46 15.08 -18.18 11.57
CA LEU A 46 13.77 -18.73 11.24
C LEU A 46 13.91 -20.14 10.67
N SER A 47 12.94 -21.01 10.97
CA SER A 47 12.83 -22.30 10.30
C SER A 47 12.59 -22.13 8.80
N PRO A 48 12.97 -23.10 7.95
CA PRO A 48 12.73 -23.02 6.50
C PRO A 48 11.26 -22.74 6.15
N SER A 49 10.32 -23.35 6.86
CA SER A 49 8.89 -23.12 6.66
C SER A 49 8.44 -21.70 7.06
N ALA A 50 9.08 -21.11 8.08
CA ALA A 50 8.82 -19.72 8.46
C ALA A 50 9.40 -18.74 7.44
N GLN A 51 10.59 -19.01 6.90
CA GLN A 51 11.19 -18.20 5.83
C GLN A 51 10.29 -18.17 4.58
N VAL A 52 9.77 -19.33 4.15
CA VAL A 52 8.83 -19.42 3.03
C VAL A 52 7.56 -18.61 3.30
N ARG A 53 7.02 -18.67 4.52
CA ARG A 53 5.85 -17.85 4.88
C ARG A 53 6.16 -16.35 4.82
N MET A 54 7.32 -15.92 5.31
CA MET A 54 7.73 -14.51 5.23
C MET A 54 7.93 -14.08 3.78
N ASP A 55 8.50 -14.96 2.94
CA ASP A 55 8.66 -14.69 1.51
C ASP A 55 7.32 -14.47 0.80
N ILE A 56 6.34 -15.33 1.05
CA ILE A 56 4.99 -15.20 0.50
C ILE A 56 4.30 -13.94 1.04
N ALA A 57 4.46 -13.66 2.35
CA ALA A 57 3.79 -12.54 3.02
C ALA A 57 4.41 -11.17 2.69
N THR A 58 5.53 -11.12 1.98
CA THR A 58 6.22 -9.87 1.65
C THR A 58 6.43 -9.68 0.14
N GLN A 59 5.57 -10.24 -0.69
CA GLN A 59 5.67 -10.08 -2.14
C GLN A 59 5.49 -8.62 -2.55
N GLU A 60 6.43 -8.11 -3.35
CA GLU A 60 6.44 -6.74 -3.85
C GLU A 60 5.21 -6.44 -4.70
N ALA A 61 4.64 -5.25 -4.53
CA ALA A 61 3.44 -4.76 -5.22
C ALA A 61 2.18 -5.66 -5.05
N ARG A 62 2.25 -6.68 -4.19
CA ARG A 62 1.14 -7.60 -3.91
C ARG A 62 0.74 -7.62 -2.45
N THR A 63 1.59 -7.13 -1.58
CA THR A 63 1.36 -7.09 -0.14
C THR A 63 1.07 -5.66 0.32
N SER A 64 0.04 -5.50 1.14
CA SER A 64 -0.18 -4.30 1.91
C SER A 64 0.35 -4.47 3.34
N LEU A 65 1.00 -3.43 3.86
CA LEU A 65 1.57 -3.40 5.20
C LEU A 65 0.74 -2.45 6.08
N TRP A 66 0.33 -2.94 7.23
CA TRP A 66 -0.51 -2.26 8.19
C TRP A 66 0.21 -2.17 9.54
N VAL A 67 0.36 -0.97 10.07
CA VAL A 67 1.04 -0.73 11.35
C VAL A 67 0.01 -0.37 12.40
N TYR A 68 -0.02 -1.16 13.46
CA TYR A 68 -0.88 -0.93 14.61
C TYR A 68 -0.06 -0.51 15.82
N ARG A 69 -0.61 0.40 16.61
CA ARG A 69 -0.14 0.73 17.96
C ARG A 69 -1.20 0.25 18.95
N GLY A 70 -0.96 -0.89 19.58
CA GLY A 70 -2.01 -1.63 20.25
C GLY A 70 -3.10 -2.04 19.26
N GLN A 71 -4.34 -1.58 19.46
CA GLN A 71 -5.45 -1.86 18.54
C GLN A 71 -5.70 -0.76 17.49
N ARG A 72 -4.97 0.36 17.56
CA ARG A 72 -5.18 1.48 16.66
C ARG A 72 -4.28 1.36 15.43
N LEU A 73 -4.89 1.39 14.25
CA LEU A 73 -4.17 1.55 12.99
C LEU A 73 -3.55 2.95 12.95
N VAL A 74 -2.24 3.03 12.76
CA VAL A 74 -1.48 4.29 12.73
C VAL A 74 -0.81 4.56 11.40
N TRP A 75 -0.59 3.52 10.58
CA TRP A 75 -0.04 3.66 9.23
C TRP A 75 -0.47 2.48 8.36
N GLY A 76 -0.59 2.71 7.04
CA GLY A 76 -0.89 1.67 6.08
C GLY A 76 -0.42 2.03 4.68
N GLY A 77 0.08 1.04 3.94
CA GLY A 77 0.60 1.25 2.60
C GLY A 77 0.91 -0.04 1.86
N ILE A 78 1.56 0.08 0.72
CA ILE A 78 1.91 -1.01 -0.18
C ILE A 78 3.41 -1.27 -0.08
N LEU A 79 3.78 -2.53 0.07
CA LEU A 79 5.16 -2.97 0.03
C LEU A 79 5.65 -2.95 -1.43
N TRP A 80 6.62 -2.09 -1.71
CA TRP A 80 7.13 -1.91 -3.07
C TRP A 80 8.46 -2.60 -3.31
N LEU A 81 9.34 -2.67 -2.29
CA LEU A 81 10.67 -3.25 -2.40
C LEU A 81 11.02 -4.06 -1.17
N ARG A 82 11.73 -5.15 -1.38
CA ARG A 82 12.31 -6.00 -0.32
C ARG A 82 13.67 -6.59 -0.70
N PRO A 83 14.66 -5.75 -1.06
CA PRO A 83 15.97 -6.28 -1.42
C PRO A 83 16.58 -7.09 -0.28
N TYR A 84 17.32 -8.12 -0.64
CA TYR A 84 18.15 -8.87 0.29
C TYR A 84 19.35 -8.02 0.70
N ASP A 85 19.72 -8.05 1.97
CA ASP A 85 20.97 -7.46 2.44
C ASP A 85 22.06 -8.51 2.61
N ASP A 86 23.31 -8.06 2.77
CA ASP A 86 24.47 -8.94 2.95
C ASP A 86 24.42 -9.78 4.24
N SER A 87 23.53 -9.40 5.16
CA SER A 87 23.28 -10.10 6.42
C SER A 87 22.16 -11.14 6.33
N GLY A 88 21.61 -11.39 5.14
CA GLY A 88 20.57 -12.40 4.93
C GLY A 88 19.19 -11.99 5.43
N ASN A 89 18.89 -10.68 5.48
CA ASN A 89 17.59 -10.13 5.85
C ASN A 89 16.93 -9.43 4.66
N TYR A 90 15.62 -9.22 4.71
CA TYR A 90 14.95 -8.31 3.78
C TYR A 90 14.94 -6.89 4.34
N LYS A 91 15.35 -5.93 3.52
CA LYS A 91 15.09 -4.50 3.74
C LYS A 91 13.72 -4.17 3.17
N ILE A 92 12.73 -3.99 4.03
CA ILE A 92 11.37 -3.66 3.65
C ILE A 92 11.26 -2.18 3.34
N SER A 93 10.69 -1.85 2.18
CA SER A 93 10.32 -0.49 1.81
C SER A 93 8.87 -0.48 1.33
N ALA A 94 8.05 0.30 2.01
CA ALA A 94 6.64 0.47 1.69
C ALA A 94 6.27 1.95 1.62
N SER A 95 5.22 2.27 0.87
CA SER A 95 4.71 3.63 0.74
C SER A 95 3.20 3.64 0.95
N GLU A 96 2.67 4.72 1.52
CA GLU A 96 1.22 4.89 1.74
C GLU A 96 0.39 4.64 0.46
N TRP A 97 -0.90 4.39 0.63
CA TRP A 97 -1.85 4.03 -0.44
C TRP A 97 -1.82 4.96 -1.67
N ARG A 98 -1.52 6.24 -1.50
CA ARG A 98 -1.34 7.19 -2.59
C ARG A 98 -0.30 6.77 -3.62
N SER A 99 0.73 6.05 -3.18
CA SER A 99 1.79 5.54 -4.06
C SER A 99 1.25 4.63 -5.16
N TRP A 100 0.11 3.98 -4.92
CA TRP A 100 -0.56 3.17 -5.93
C TRP A 100 -1.10 4.04 -7.08
N LEU A 101 -1.77 5.15 -6.75
CA LEU A 101 -2.27 6.09 -7.76
C LEU A 101 -1.14 6.73 -8.56
N ALA A 102 -0.04 7.10 -7.90
CA ALA A 102 1.13 7.69 -8.56
C ALA A 102 1.79 6.74 -9.59
N ARG A 103 1.54 5.44 -9.49
CA ARG A 103 2.04 4.42 -10.42
C ARG A 103 1.03 4.04 -11.51
N ARG A 104 -0.08 4.76 -11.63
CA ARG A 104 -1.16 4.54 -12.61
C ARG A 104 -1.28 5.73 -13.54
N PRO A 105 -0.49 5.79 -14.63
CA PRO A 105 -0.59 6.88 -15.59
C PRO A 105 -1.96 6.84 -16.28
N LEU A 106 -2.53 8.01 -16.54
CA LEU A 106 -3.66 8.16 -17.44
C LEU A 106 -3.15 7.88 -18.86
N THR A 107 -3.73 6.88 -19.52
CA THR A 107 -3.37 6.49 -20.90
C THR A 107 -4.31 7.12 -21.94
N LEU A 108 -5.32 7.83 -21.49
CA LEU A 108 -6.32 8.49 -22.32
C LEU A 108 -6.48 9.95 -21.88
N ASP A 109 -6.66 10.84 -22.85
CA ASP A 109 -7.05 12.21 -22.57
C ASP A 109 -8.48 12.22 -22.02
N LYS A 110 -8.67 12.87 -20.88
CA LYS A 110 -9.97 13.09 -20.25
C LYS A 110 -10.24 14.58 -20.13
N THR A 111 -11.36 15.02 -20.71
CA THR A 111 -11.81 16.41 -20.59
C THR A 111 -13.04 16.46 -19.71
N PHE A 112 -13.05 17.40 -18.77
CA PHE A 112 -14.16 17.65 -17.87
C PHE A 112 -14.60 19.11 -18.03
N THR A 113 -15.91 19.35 -18.14
CA THR A 113 -16.46 20.72 -18.27
C THR A 113 -17.72 20.83 -17.41
N GLY A 114 -17.73 21.77 -16.49
CA GLY A 114 -18.86 21.99 -15.58
C GLY A 114 -19.12 20.82 -14.63
N ILE A 115 -18.10 20.02 -14.33
CA ILE A 115 -18.20 18.85 -13.45
C ILE A 115 -17.70 19.20 -12.05
N GLU A 116 -18.38 18.71 -11.04
CA GLU A 116 -18.01 18.86 -9.64
C GLU A 116 -16.63 18.16 -9.39
N GLN A 117 -15.75 18.85 -8.69
CA GLN A 117 -14.34 18.47 -8.55
C GLN A 117 -14.16 17.09 -7.91
N PHE A 118 -14.96 16.68 -6.92
CA PHE A 118 -14.86 15.33 -6.32
C PHE A 118 -15.39 14.24 -7.25
N VAL A 119 -16.32 14.58 -8.16
CA VAL A 119 -16.75 13.67 -9.22
C VAL A 119 -15.59 13.37 -10.16
N ILE A 120 -14.79 14.38 -10.52
CA ILE A 120 -13.58 14.20 -11.35
C ILE A 120 -12.61 13.26 -10.65
N VAL A 121 -12.33 13.50 -9.37
CA VAL A 121 -11.40 12.64 -8.59
C VAL A 121 -11.91 11.20 -8.52
N ARG A 122 -13.21 10.99 -8.26
CA ARG A 122 -13.82 9.65 -8.23
C ARG A 122 -13.71 8.94 -9.58
N ASP A 123 -13.98 9.66 -10.67
CA ASP A 123 -13.86 9.09 -12.02
C ASP A 123 -12.43 8.66 -12.34
N LEU A 124 -11.44 9.47 -11.98
CA LEU A 124 -10.03 9.15 -12.16
C LEU A 124 -9.59 7.94 -11.32
N ILE A 125 -10.02 7.84 -10.06
CA ILE A 125 -9.74 6.70 -9.20
C ILE A 125 -10.40 5.42 -9.74
N ASN A 126 -11.66 5.49 -10.15
CA ASN A 126 -12.37 4.35 -10.73
C ASN A 126 -11.71 3.91 -12.03
N TRP A 127 -11.34 4.86 -12.88
CA TRP A 127 -10.63 4.56 -14.12
C TRP A 127 -9.27 3.87 -13.84
N ALA A 128 -8.51 4.34 -12.84
CA ALA A 128 -7.24 3.73 -12.46
C ALA A 128 -7.40 2.27 -12.00
N GLN A 129 -8.56 1.89 -11.48
CA GLN A 129 -8.85 0.53 -11.02
C GLN A 129 -9.43 -0.37 -12.13
N THR A 130 -10.29 0.15 -12.99
CA THR A 130 -11.13 -0.65 -13.90
C THR A 130 -11.22 -0.12 -15.32
N GLY A 131 -10.52 0.98 -15.63
CA GLY A 131 -10.57 1.63 -16.96
C GLY A 131 -10.01 0.75 -18.07
N VAL A 132 -10.38 1.10 -19.31
CA VAL A 132 -9.88 0.41 -20.49
C VAL A 132 -8.36 0.47 -20.56
N GLY A 133 -7.73 -0.68 -20.77
CA GLY A 133 -6.27 -0.82 -20.79
C GLY A 133 -5.63 -1.03 -19.41
N GLN A 134 -6.39 -1.01 -18.32
CA GLN A 134 -5.88 -1.38 -17.00
C GLN A 134 -5.87 -2.91 -16.83
N PRO A 135 -4.83 -3.50 -16.22
CA PRO A 135 -4.82 -4.92 -15.91
C PRO A 135 -5.89 -5.25 -14.87
N SER A 136 -6.44 -6.47 -14.91
CA SER A 136 -7.43 -6.93 -13.92
C SER A 136 -6.96 -6.80 -12.46
N ALA A 137 -5.66 -6.97 -12.23
CA ALA A 137 -5.03 -6.79 -10.91
C ALA A 137 -4.90 -5.31 -10.48
N ALA A 138 -5.34 -4.35 -11.31
CA ALA A 138 -5.34 -2.94 -10.94
C ALA A 138 -6.41 -2.59 -9.91
N ASN A 139 -7.49 -3.36 -9.83
CA ASN A 139 -8.55 -3.12 -8.85
C ASN A 139 -8.11 -3.56 -7.47
N VAL A 140 -7.72 -2.61 -6.64
CA VAL A 140 -7.33 -2.82 -5.23
C VAL A 140 -8.46 -2.48 -4.25
N GLY A 141 -9.67 -2.32 -4.73
CA GLY A 141 -10.87 -2.12 -3.90
C GLY A 141 -10.96 -0.74 -3.24
N ILE A 142 -10.39 0.31 -3.83
CA ILE A 142 -10.56 1.67 -3.30
C ILE A 142 -12.03 2.08 -3.47
N VAL A 143 -12.68 2.37 -2.36
CA VAL A 143 -14.05 2.90 -2.30
C VAL A 143 -13.97 4.41 -2.11
N THR A 144 -14.69 5.14 -2.95
CA THR A 144 -14.75 6.60 -2.89
C THR A 144 -16.02 7.05 -2.15
N SER A 145 -15.92 8.17 -1.40
CA SER A 145 -17.10 8.78 -0.75
C SER A 145 -18.03 9.42 -1.79
N THR A 146 -19.27 9.68 -1.38
CA THR A 146 -20.27 10.42 -2.19
C THR A 146 -20.31 11.91 -1.87
N GLU A 147 -19.40 12.41 -1.03
CA GLU A 147 -19.32 13.81 -0.65
C GLU A 147 -19.10 14.71 -1.86
N SER A 148 -19.59 15.95 -1.79
CA SER A 148 -19.43 16.99 -2.79
C SER A 148 -18.53 18.10 -2.24
N SER A 149 -17.67 18.64 -3.09
CA SER A 149 -16.90 19.85 -2.78
C SER A 149 -17.70 21.12 -2.98
N GLY A 150 -18.82 21.06 -3.73
CA GLY A 150 -19.59 22.22 -4.17
C GLY A 150 -18.88 23.07 -5.23
N ILE A 151 -17.75 22.64 -5.77
CA ILE A 151 -16.93 23.39 -6.73
C ILE A 151 -16.99 22.72 -8.11
N LEU A 152 -17.46 23.46 -9.11
CA LEU A 152 -17.41 23.07 -10.53
C LEU A 152 -16.06 23.45 -11.15
N ARG A 153 -15.58 22.63 -12.08
CA ARG A 153 -14.36 22.85 -12.88
C ARG A 153 -14.65 22.72 -14.37
#